data_7a59215d06214dfd4ae808e01b7c6440
#
_entry.id   7a59215d06214dfd4ae808e01b7c6440
#
_cell.length_a   1.000
_cell.length_b   1.000
_cell.length_c   1.000
_cell.angle_alpha   90.00
_cell.angle_beta   90.00
_cell.angle_gamma   90.00
#
_symmetry.space_group_name_H-M   'P 1'
#
loop_
_entity.id
_entity.type
_entity.pdbx_description
1 polymer ?
#
loop_
_entity_poly.entity_id
_entity_poly.type
_entity_poly.pdbx_seq_one_letter_code
_entity_poly.pdbx_strand_id
1 'polypeptide(L)'
;MAQARETLRIGLTPRPWQAECYRKRRRFSVLALHRRAGKTEWALMLLLHEAIKASPHDSRLYAYIAPFQKQAKQIAWRRLRQLADVLERKGACRINESELRVEFANGSRICLYGADNPDALRGVRLDGCVIDEVAQIRPEV
;
A
#
# COMPACT_ATOMS: atom_id res chain seq x y z
N MET A 1 10.54 -2.49 31.30
CA MET A 1 10.03 -3.78 30.79
C MET A 1 9.80 -3.63 29.30
N ALA A 2 10.48 -4.40 28.48
CA ALA A 2 10.23 -4.44 27.05
C ALA A 2 8.85 -5.09 26.84
N GLN A 3 7.87 -4.29 26.34
CA GLN A 3 6.62 -4.84 25.84
C GLN A 3 6.96 -5.81 24.71
N ALA A 4 6.58 -7.07 24.88
CA ALA A 4 6.71 -8.06 23.83
C ALA A 4 6.01 -7.52 22.58
N ARG A 5 6.77 -7.24 21.50
CA ARG A 5 6.21 -6.84 20.21
C ARG A 5 5.39 -8.02 19.71
N GLU A 6 4.09 -7.92 19.81
CA GLU A 6 3.18 -8.91 19.25
C GLU A 6 3.39 -8.95 17.75
N THR A 7 3.86 -10.08 17.24
CA THR A 7 4.07 -10.27 15.79
C THR A 7 2.73 -10.47 15.12
N LEU A 8 2.24 -9.46 14.42
CA LEU A 8 1.02 -9.54 13.62
C LEU A 8 1.31 -10.32 12.34
N ARG A 9 0.76 -11.52 12.22
CA ARG A 9 0.81 -12.30 10.99
C ARG A 9 -0.40 -11.96 10.13
N ILE A 10 -0.17 -11.30 8.98
CA ILE A 10 -1.22 -10.87 8.04
C ILE A 10 -1.46 -11.84 6.88
N GLY A 11 -0.95 -13.07 6.98
CA GLY A 11 -1.17 -14.12 5.97
C GLY A 11 -0.44 -13.87 4.64
N LEU A 12 0.60 -13.04 4.64
CA LEU A 12 1.47 -12.82 3.49
C LEU A 12 2.79 -13.56 3.68
N THR A 13 3.08 -14.48 2.77
CA THR A 13 4.40 -15.13 2.67
C THR A 13 5.08 -14.62 1.40
N PRO A 14 6.14 -13.79 1.49
CA PRO A 14 6.79 -13.25 0.32
C PRO A 14 7.48 -14.37 -0.47
N ARG A 15 7.39 -14.31 -1.79
CA ARG A 15 8.22 -15.13 -2.69
C ARG A 15 9.68 -14.70 -2.56
N PRO A 16 10.67 -15.56 -2.90
CA PRO A 16 12.09 -15.22 -2.77
C PRO A 16 12.47 -13.89 -3.42
N TRP A 17 12.00 -13.60 -4.64
CA TRP A 17 12.27 -12.36 -5.34
C TRP A 17 11.64 -11.13 -4.63
N GLN A 18 10.45 -11.29 -4.04
CA GLN A 18 9.77 -10.22 -3.30
C GLN A 18 10.56 -9.84 -2.05
N ALA A 19 11.06 -10.83 -1.32
CA ALA A 19 11.90 -10.62 -0.15
C ALA A 19 13.23 -9.96 -0.54
N GLU A 20 13.83 -10.36 -1.66
CA GLU A 20 15.06 -9.76 -2.17
C GLU A 20 14.86 -8.31 -2.60
N CYS A 21 13.81 -8.02 -3.38
CA CYS A 21 13.44 -6.65 -3.75
C CYS A 21 13.19 -5.77 -2.54
N TYR A 22 12.52 -6.31 -1.52
CA TYR A 22 12.28 -5.58 -0.28
C TYR A 22 13.60 -5.18 0.40
N ARG A 23 14.55 -6.10 0.52
CA ARG A 23 15.87 -5.83 1.14
C ARG A 23 16.72 -4.87 0.33
N LYS A 24 16.68 -4.94 -1.01
CA LYS A 24 17.50 -4.13 -1.92
C LYS A 24 16.84 -2.82 -2.33
N ARG A 25 15.59 -2.54 -1.89
CA ARG A 25 14.87 -1.34 -2.29
C ARG A 25 15.63 -0.06 -1.94
N ARG A 26 15.50 0.90 -2.81
CA ARG A 26 16.00 2.27 -2.62
C ARG A 26 14.81 3.21 -2.44
N ARG A 27 15.10 4.49 -2.18
CA ARG A 27 14.09 5.55 -2.10
C ARG A 27 13.20 5.57 -3.36
N PHE A 28 13.83 5.41 -4.51
CA PHE A 28 13.16 5.24 -5.79
C PHE A 28 13.57 3.90 -6.39
N SER A 29 12.61 3.10 -6.80
CA SER A 29 12.84 1.78 -7.37
C SER A 29 11.87 1.54 -8.52
N VAL A 30 12.36 0.96 -9.59
CA VAL A 30 11.53 0.53 -10.73
C VAL A 30 11.62 -0.99 -10.84
N LEU A 31 10.47 -1.64 -10.95
CA LEU A 31 10.36 -3.08 -11.09
C LEU A 31 9.76 -3.43 -12.46
N ALA A 32 10.57 -4.00 -13.34
CA ALA A 32 10.12 -4.55 -14.61
C ALA A 32 9.92 -6.07 -14.44
N LEU A 33 8.68 -6.49 -14.31
CA LEU A 33 8.31 -7.87 -14.03
C LEU A 33 7.22 -8.33 -14.99
N HIS A 34 7.23 -9.61 -15.34
CA HIS A 34 6.20 -10.20 -16.17
C HIS A 34 4.83 -10.23 -15.46
N ARG A 35 3.77 -10.49 -16.22
CA ARG A 35 2.42 -10.70 -15.68
C ARG A 35 2.41 -11.88 -14.69
N ARG A 36 1.53 -11.80 -13.69
CA ARG A 36 1.35 -12.82 -12.63
C ARG A 36 2.59 -13.08 -11.74
N ALA A 37 3.60 -12.23 -11.81
CA ALA A 37 4.77 -12.33 -10.92
C ALA A 37 4.46 -12.05 -9.45
N GLY A 38 3.30 -11.43 -9.14
CA GLY A 38 2.92 -11.05 -7.77
C GLY A 38 3.31 -9.61 -7.44
N LYS A 39 3.35 -8.70 -8.43
CA LYS A 39 3.68 -7.28 -8.26
C LYS A 39 2.72 -6.58 -7.28
N THR A 40 1.43 -6.77 -7.47
CA THR A 40 0.40 -6.17 -6.62
C THR A 40 0.53 -6.63 -5.16
N GLU A 41 0.74 -7.92 -4.93
CA GLU A 41 1.00 -8.47 -3.58
C GLU A 41 2.22 -7.81 -2.95
N TRP A 42 3.32 -7.69 -3.70
CA TRP A 42 4.54 -7.05 -3.22
C TRP A 42 4.31 -5.58 -2.88
N ALA A 43 3.61 -4.84 -3.75
CA ALA A 43 3.25 -3.44 -3.54
C ALA A 43 2.44 -3.24 -2.26
N LEU A 44 1.40 -4.04 -2.07
CA LEU A 44 0.54 -3.97 -0.88
C LEU A 44 1.30 -4.36 0.39
N MET A 45 2.15 -5.39 0.32
CA MET A 45 3.01 -5.79 1.43
C MET A 45 3.96 -4.66 1.84
N LEU A 46 4.57 -3.98 0.87
CA LEU A 46 5.45 -2.83 1.12
C LEU A 46 4.70 -1.69 1.81
N LEU A 47 3.54 -1.29 1.28
CA LEU A 47 2.74 -0.21 1.84
C LEU A 47 2.25 -0.53 3.26
N LEU A 48 1.76 -1.75 3.49
CA LEU A 48 1.35 -2.21 4.82
C LEU A 48 2.51 -2.17 5.82
N HIS A 49 3.66 -2.69 5.43
CA HIS A 49 4.83 -2.69 6.28
C HIS A 49 5.28 -1.27 6.65
N GLU A 50 5.34 -0.37 5.66
CA GLU A 50 5.73 1.03 5.90
C GLU A 50 4.71 1.76 6.79
N ALA A 51 3.41 1.54 6.57
CA ALA A 51 2.36 2.16 7.37
C ALA A 51 2.36 1.66 8.83
N ILE A 52 2.55 0.36 9.04
CA ILE A 52 2.53 -0.24 10.39
C ILE A 52 3.75 0.19 11.20
N LYS A 53 4.93 0.29 10.59
CA LYS A 53 6.16 0.65 11.31
C LYS A 53 6.33 2.15 11.54
N ALA A 54 5.49 3.00 10.93
CA ALA A 54 5.58 4.45 11.10
C ALA A 54 5.40 4.86 12.55
N SER A 55 6.11 5.91 12.96
CA SER A 55 5.95 6.48 14.30
C SER A 55 4.53 7.03 14.50
N PRO A 56 3.92 6.85 15.68
CA PRO A 56 2.59 7.40 15.98
C PRO A 56 2.47 8.92 15.81
N HIS A 57 3.58 9.63 15.82
CA HIS A 57 3.61 11.10 15.69
C HIS A 57 3.73 11.59 14.24
N ASP A 58 4.01 10.69 13.30
CA ASP A 58 4.31 11.07 11.91
C ASP A 58 3.08 11.19 11.02
N SER A 59 1.96 10.51 11.35
CA SER A 59 0.70 10.50 10.57
C SER A 59 0.93 10.33 9.07
N ARG A 60 1.73 9.34 8.67
CA ARG A 60 2.20 9.17 7.29
C ARG A 60 1.10 8.73 6.35
N LEU A 61 1.18 9.21 5.12
CA LEU A 61 0.27 8.87 4.04
C LEU A 61 1.00 8.12 2.93
N TYR A 62 0.50 6.92 2.64
CA TYR A 62 0.99 6.06 1.56
C TYR A 62 -0.09 5.89 0.50
N ALA A 63 0.30 5.82 -0.76
CA ALA A 63 -0.63 5.66 -1.87
C ALA A 63 -0.30 4.45 -2.75
N TYR A 64 -1.34 3.77 -3.19
CA TYR A 64 -1.30 2.88 -4.33
C TYR A 64 -2.01 3.57 -5.50
N ILE A 65 -1.31 3.76 -6.61
CA ILE A 65 -1.81 4.49 -7.77
C ILE A 65 -1.87 3.51 -8.95
N ALA A 66 -3.08 3.30 -9.48
CA ALA A 66 -3.33 2.53 -10.70
C ALA A 66 -3.69 3.47 -11.85
N PRO A 67 -3.60 3.04 -13.12
CA PRO A 67 -4.01 3.86 -14.26
C PRO A 67 -5.46 4.36 -14.15
N PHE A 68 -6.35 3.51 -13.66
CA PHE A 68 -7.77 3.81 -13.50
C PHE A 68 -8.27 3.50 -12.09
N GLN A 69 -9.11 4.37 -11.54
CA GLN A 69 -9.74 4.18 -10.23
C GLN A 69 -10.53 2.87 -10.14
N LYS A 70 -11.26 2.53 -11.19
CA LYS A 70 -12.00 1.27 -11.27
C LYS A 70 -11.09 0.06 -11.14
N GLN A 71 -9.92 0.08 -11.77
CA GLN A 71 -8.93 -0.98 -11.70
C GLN A 71 -8.32 -1.08 -10.30
N ALA A 72 -7.97 0.06 -9.69
CA ALA A 72 -7.49 0.11 -8.31
C ALA A 72 -8.49 -0.55 -7.36
N LYS A 73 -9.78 -0.22 -7.50
CA LYS A 73 -10.87 -0.77 -6.67
C LYS A 73 -11.05 -2.28 -6.86
N GLN A 74 -11.06 -2.76 -8.10
CA GLN A 74 -11.36 -4.17 -8.38
C GLN A 74 -10.22 -5.12 -7.98
N ILE A 75 -8.98 -4.69 -8.08
CA ILE A 75 -7.80 -5.56 -7.89
C ILE A 75 -7.12 -5.26 -6.55
N ALA A 76 -6.54 -4.09 -6.42
CA ALA A 76 -5.71 -3.76 -5.26
C ALA A 76 -6.53 -3.55 -3.99
N TRP A 77 -7.66 -2.84 -4.07
CA TRP A 77 -8.50 -2.60 -2.89
C TRP A 77 -9.07 -3.89 -2.31
N ARG A 78 -9.61 -4.74 -3.15
CA ARG A 78 -10.15 -6.03 -2.70
C ARG A 78 -9.10 -6.84 -1.92
N ARG A 79 -7.87 -6.84 -2.41
CA ARG A 79 -6.79 -7.57 -1.74
C ARG A 79 -6.30 -6.87 -0.47
N LEU A 80 -6.12 -5.55 -0.51
CA LEU A 80 -5.74 -4.77 0.66
C LEU A 80 -6.75 -4.94 1.80
N ARG A 81 -8.05 -4.90 1.46
CA ARG A 81 -9.12 -5.11 2.42
C ARG A 81 -9.04 -6.47 3.11
N GLN A 82 -8.80 -7.54 2.34
CA GLN A 82 -8.62 -8.88 2.91
C GLN A 82 -7.44 -8.95 3.90
N LEU A 83 -6.33 -8.31 3.57
CA LEU A 83 -5.16 -8.24 4.44
C LEU A 83 -5.40 -7.39 5.68
N ALA A 84 -6.07 -6.26 5.50
CA ALA A 84 -6.38 -5.33 6.59
C ALA A 84 -7.46 -5.86 7.54
N ASP A 85 -8.34 -6.75 7.10
CA ASP A 85 -9.42 -7.35 7.92
C ASP A 85 -8.86 -8.03 9.18
N VAL A 86 -7.74 -8.72 9.06
CA VAL A 86 -7.06 -9.33 10.21
C VAL A 86 -6.58 -8.29 11.21
N LEU A 87 -6.09 -7.15 10.71
CA LEU A 87 -5.63 -6.03 11.53
C LEU A 87 -6.79 -5.26 12.16
N GLU A 88 -7.89 -5.11 11.43
CA GLU A 88 -9.10 -4.43 11.92
C GLU A 88 -9.75 -5.20 13.07
N ARG A 89 -9.86 -6.52 12.96
CA ARG A 89 -10.36 -7.40 14.05
C ARG A 89 -9.52 -7.30 15.33
N LYS A 90 -8.24 -6.97 15.20
CA LYS A 90 -7.33 -6.74 16.34
C LYS A 90 -7.30 -5.29 16.80
N GLY A 91 -8.11 -4.40 16.23
CA GLY A 91 -8.14 -2.98 16.55
C GLY A 91 -6.92 -2.20 16.05
N ALA A 92 -6.10 -2.77 15.16
CA ALA A 92 -4.88 -2.14 14.65
C ALA A 92 -5.12 -1.17 13.48
N CYS A 93 -6.27 -1.27 12.82
CA CYS A 93 -6.66 -0.34 11.76
C CYS A 93 -8.18 -0.23 11.64
N ARG A 94 -8.63 0.72 10.82
CA ARG A 94 -10.01 0.93 10.41
C ARG A 94 -10.08 0.99 8.88
N ILE A 95 -11.05 0.30 8.29
CA ILE A 95 -11.26 0.26 6.84
C ILE A 95 -12.37 1.24 6.45
N ASN A 96 -12.09 2.13 5.49
CA ASN A 96 -13.06 3.03 4.88
C ASN A 96 -13.28 2.65 3.41
N GLU A 97 -14.40 1.96 3.15
CA GLU A 97 -14.76 1.43 1.83
C GLU A 97 -15.09 2.54 0.82
N SER A 98 -15.74 3.61 1.26
CA SER A 98 -16.16 4.70 0.35
C SER A 98 -14.98 5.50 -0.16
N GLU A 99 -13.95 5.66 0.66
CA GLU A 99 -12.75 6.42 0.31
C GLU A 99 -11.58 5.53 -0.13
N LEU A 100 -11.75 4.21 -0.17
CA LEU A 100 -10.70 3.24 -0.49
C LEU A 100 -9.45 3.48 0.38
N ARG A 101 -9.65 3.59 1.68
CA ARG A 101 -8.62 3.99 2.64
C ARG A 101 -8.56 3.03 3.83
N VAL A 102 -7.35 2.71 4.28
CA VAL A 102 -7.08 2.01 5.54
C VAL A 102 -6.35 2.98 6.46
N GLU A 103 -6.89 3.18 7.66
CA GLU A 103 -6.34 4.03 8.71
C GLU A 103 -5.79 3.18 9.84
N PHE A 104 -4.52 3.35 10.18
CA PHE A 104 -3.86 2.59 11.22
C PHE A 104 -3.91 3.30 12.58
N ALA A 105 -3.83 2.54 13.65
CA ALA A 105 -3.85 3.06 15.02
C ALA A 105 -2.72 4.07 15.30
N ASN A 106 -1.60 4.00 14.58
CA ASN A 106 -0.51 4.97 14.67
C ASN A 106 -0.75 6.28 13.87
N GLY A 107 -1.94 6.46 13.28
CA GLY A 107 -2.30 7.62 12.47
C GLY A 107 -1.89 7.53 11.00
N SER A 108 -1.12 6.51 10.61
CA SER A 108 -0.76 6.31 9.20
C SER A 108 -1.95 5.84 8.37
N ARG A 109 -1.92 6.12 7.08
CA ARG A 109 -3.00 5.79 6.14
C ARG A 109 -2.44 5.20 4.86
N ILE A 110 -3.19 4.29 4.27
CA ILE A 110 -2.99 3.80 2.89
C ILE A 110 -4.23 4.17 2.10
N CYS A 111 -4.06 4.91 1.00
CA CYS A 111 -5.14 5.31 0.09
C CYS A 111 -4.88 4.77 -1.31
N LEU A 112 -5.96 4.40 -2.01
CA LEU A 112 -5.89 3.98 -3.40
C LEU A 112 -6.42 5.08 -4.30
N TYR A 113 -5.69 5.37 -5.37
CA TYR A 113 -6.03 6.39 -6.36
C TYR A 113 -5.98 5.83 -7.78
N GLY A 114 -6.76 6.45 -8.67
CA GLY A 114 -6.63 6.28 -10.11
C GLY A 114 -5.94 7.49 -10.72
N ALA A 115 -4.98 7.26 -11.60
CA ALA A 115 -4.33 8.34 -12.36
C ALA A 115 -5.25 9.00 -13.40
N ASP A 116 -6.42 8.41 -13.69
CA ASP A 116 -7.49 9.00 -14.48
C ASP A 116 -8.19 10.19 -13.77
N ASN A 117 -7.94 10.38 -12.48
CA ASN A 117 -8.37 11.54 -11.72
C ASN A 117 -7.17 12.23 -11.06
N PRO A 118 -6.34 12.97 -11.82
CA PRO A 118 -5.14 13.58 -11.29
C PRO A 118 -5.43 14.67 -10.25
N ASP A 119 -6.60 15.28 -10.29
CA ASP A 119 -7.00 16.31 -9.31
C ASP A 119 -7.11 15.74 -7.89
N ALA A 120 -7.44 14.46 -7.74
CA ALA A 120 -7.45 13.80 -6.44
C ALA A 120 -6.05 13.68 -5.81
N LEU A 121 -5.00 13.77 -6.61
CA LEU A 121 -3.59 13.72 -6.16
C LEU A 121 -2.99 15.09 -5.91
N ARG A 122 -3.63 16.15 -6.41
CA ARG A 122 -3.15 17.53 -6.21
C ARG A 122 -3.26 17.95 -4.75
N GLY A 123 -2.19 18.53 -4.24
CA GLY A 123 -2.15 18.99 -2.85
C GLY A 123 -1.99 17.88 -1.80
N VAL A 124 -1.90 16.62 -2.22
CA VAL A 124 -1.70 15.50 -1.30
C VAL A 124 -0.20 15.35 -1.04
N ARG A 125 0.20 15.44 0.23
CA ARG A 125 1.56 15.10 0.64
C ARG A 125 1.66 13.61 0.87
N LEU A 126 2.41 12.92 0.02
CA LEU A 126 2.69 11.49 0.16
C LEU A 126 4.06 11.26 0.79
N ASP A 127 4.12 10.36 1.76
CA ASP A 127 5.37 9.87 2.35
C ASP A 127 5.95 8.70 1.55
N GLY A 128 5.11 8.00 0.80
CA GLY A 128 5.50 6.98 -0.14
C GLY A 128 4.37 6.57 -1.06
N CYS A 129 4.69 6.05 -2.22
CA CYS A 129 3.69 5.53 -3.14
C CYS A 129 4.23 4.37 -3.98
N VAL A 130 3.32 3.56 -4.45
CA VAL A 130 3.54 2.60 -5.52
C VAL A 130 2.67 3.00 -6.71
N ILE A 131 3.30 3.11 -7.88
CA ILE A 131 2.61 3.37 -9.14
C ILE A 131 2.65 2.07 -9.95
N ASP A 132 1.49 1.45 -10.12
CA ASP A 132 1.36 0.19 -10.86
C ASP A 132 0.99 0.46 -12.32
N GLU A 133 1.44 -0.42 -13.23
CA GLU A 133 1.17 -0.34 -14.67
C GLU A 133 1.47 1.06 -15.25
N VAL A 134 2.58 1.65 -14.87
CA VAL A 134 2.96 3.04 -15.20
C VAL A 134 2.93 3.34 -16.70
N ALA A 135 3.17 2.34 -17.56
CA ALA A 135 3.10 2.49 -19.02
C ALA A 135 1.69 2.80 -19.55
N GLN A 136 0.65 2.57 -18.75
CA GLN A 136 -0.73 2.89 -19.11
C GLN A 136 -1.19 4.27 -18.60
N ILE A 137 -0.36 4.93 -17.82
CA ILE A 137 -0.67 6.28 -17.29
C ILE A 137 -0.29 7.31 -18.34
N ARG A 138 -1.15 8.30 -18.53
CA ARG A 138 -0.87 9.40 -19.47
C ARG A 138 0.28 10.26 -18.96
N PRO A 139 1.15 10.79 -19.85
CA PRO A 139 2.32 11.58 -19.45
C PRO A 139 1.97 12.87 -18.68
N GLU A 140 0.74 13.38 -18.80
CA GLU A 140 0.28 14.62 -18.14
C GLU A 140 -0.05 14.42 -16.64
N VAL A 141 -0.06 13.19 -16.18
CA VAL A 141 -0.27 12.82 -14.77
C VAL A 141 1.07 12.67 -14.05
#